data_c12f2143c998a75df6a001876b7ddbc0
#
_entry.id   c12f2143c998a75df6a001876b7ddbc0
#
_cell.length_a   1.000
_cell.length_b   1.000
_cell.length_c   1.000
_cell.angle_alpha   90.00
_cell.angle_beta   90.00
_cell.angle_gamma   90.00
#
_symmetry.space_group_name_H-M   'P 1'
#
loop_
_entity.id
_entity.type
_entity.pdbx_description
1 polymer ?
#
loop_
_entity_poly.entity_id
_entity_poly.type
_entity_poly.pdbx_seq_one_letter_code
_entity_poly.pdbx_strand_id
1 'polypeptide(L)'
;MQSADQTEKVLVEEEKDVTITAGETVPVVVNVPIPENISSRKLKLQIWEMKDGAVVGEVSDNNNFSEITVGLTDLEISEISAKCYTGAEIRPEFTVTYQGAALSQSTDYTVTWRNNVKVGTATAVLTGIGDYFGMKEITFVIENHKWDGPMKTVQEATALAYGSQERTCTRCGKKETNQLAKLRPTMSVNASSIVLRRGQSTTKLKVTGLAKGDRIASWTSSNKKIVNVNSSGKIKAAKKGGKATVTITLRSGYKKKISVKVQKTAVKTTKIRGIQKKLTIRRKKSYMLVPEILPITSLEKVTFTSSNKKVATVTAKGKVTAKKKGTAVITVKAGRIRKRCKITVR
;
A
#
# COMPACT_ATOMS: atom_id res chain seq x y z
N MET A 1 26.24 39.44 -48.81
CA MET A 1 25.34 39.37 -47.65
C MET A 1 25.90 40.25 -46.54
N GLN A 2 25.16 41.21 -46.04
CA GLN A 2 25.64 42.15 -45.03
C GLN A 2 24.84 42.00 -43.74
N SER A 3 25.51 42.18 -42.61
CA SER A 3 24.87 42.22 -41.30
C SER A 3 24.06 43.51 -41.13
N ALA A 4 22.87 43.46 -40.58
CA ALA A 4 22.02 44.62 -40.27
C ALA A 4 22.49 45.39 -39.00
N ASP A 5 23.67 45.10 -38.49
CA ASP A 5 24.24 45.78 -37.34
C ASP A 5 25.03 47.06 -37.80
N GLN A 6 25.31 47.96 -36.87
CA GLN A 6 25.87 49.31 -37.15
C GLN A 6 27.20 49.31 -37.93
N THR A 7 27.87 48.19 -38.09
CA THR A 7 29.00 47.97 -39.00
C THR A 7 28.58 46.93 -40.04
N GLU A 8 28.05 47.40 -41.17
CA GLU A 8 27.78 46.52 -42.30
C GLU A 8 29.03 45.77 -42.72
N LYS A 9 29.02 44.45 -42.60
CA LYS A 9 30.14 43.58 -43.01
C LYS A 9 29.60 42.58 -44.02
N VAL A 10 30.27 42.55 -45.19
CA VAL A 10 29.98 41.48 -46.15
C VAL A 10 30.42 40.16 -45.56
N LEU A 11 29.47 39.23 -45.41
CA LEU A 11 29.70 37.92 -44.83
C LEU A 11 30.01 36.87 -45.89
N VAL A 12 29.31 36.95 -47.01
CA VAL A 12 29.49 36.07 -48.17
C VAL A 12 29.18 36.87 -49.44
N GLU A 13 29.94 36.65 -50.44
CA GLU A 13 29.77 37.23 -51.78
C GLU A 13 29.76 36.08 -52.80
N GLU A 14 28.77 36.08 -53.68
CA GLU A 14 28.65 35.10 -54.76
C GLU A 14 28.28 35.81 -56.04
N GLU A 15 29.00 35.59 -57.11
CA GLU A 15 28.75 36.15 -58.42
C GLU A 15 28.07 35.10 -59.31
N LYS A 16 27.08 35.54 -60.07
CA LYS A 16 26.37 34.68 -61.03
C LYS A 16 26.06 35.45 -62.30
N ASP A 17 26.58 35.00 -63.40
CA ASP A 17 26.28 35.56 -64.71
C ASP A 17 24.90 35.21 -65.15
N VAL A 18 24.12 36.23 -65.53
CA VAL A 18 22.74 36.06 -66.00
C VAL A 18 22.55 36.92 -67.26
N THR A 19 22.18 36.29 -68.34
CA THR A 19 21.81 36.97 -69.56
C THR A 19 20.29 37.17 -69.58
N ILE A 20 19.84 38.46 -69.67
CA ILE A 20 18.44 38.80 -69.72
C ILE A 20 18.15 39.54 -71.02
N THR A 21 17.23 39.05 -71.84
CA THR A 21 16.77 39.73 -73.04
C THR A 21 15.85 40.89 -72.66
N ALA A 22 15.93 42.00 -73.34
CA ALA A 22 15.11 43.17 -73.04
C ALA A 22 13.62 42.84 -73.01
N GLY A 23 12.97 43.12 -71.92
CA GLY A 23 11.54 42.81 -71.65
C GLY A 23 11.23 41.45 -71.10
N GLU A 24 12.22 40.59 -70.85
CA GLU A 24 12.07 39.29 -70.20
C GLU A 24 12.40 39.36 -68.71
N THR A 25 11.75 38.50 -67.91
CA THR A 25 12.09 38.28 -66.51
C THR A 25 12.61 36.87 -66.34
N VAL A 26 13.86 36.76 -65.85
CA VAL A 26 14.52 35.48 -65.61
C VAL A 26 14.66 35.26 -64.11
N PRO A 27 14.06 34.19 -63.52
CA PRO A 27 14.31 33.86 -62.11
C PRO A 27 15.74 33.38 -61.91
N VAL A 28 16.48 34.01 -61.02
CA VAL A 28 17.83 33.64 -60.63
C VAL A 28 17.80 33.08 -59.22
N VAL A 29 18.26 31.82 -59.07
CA VAL A 29 18.41 31.20 -57.77
C VAL A 29 19.91 31.22 -57.41
N VAL A 30 20.22 31.87 -56.30
CA VAL A 30 21.58 31.92 -55.76
C VAL A 30 21.52 31.22 -54.36
N ASN A 31 22.32 30.18 -54.20
CA ASN A 31 22.45 29.50 -52.92
C ASN A 31 23.66 30.06 -52.19
N VAL A 32 23.42 30.87 -51.20
CA VAL A 32 24.48 31.46 -50.37
C VAL A 32 24.67 30.64 -49.08
N PRO A 33 25.82 29.99 -48.88
CA PRO A 33 26.11 29.30 -47.65
C PRO A 33 26.23 30.30 -46.49
N ILE A 34 25.45 30.11 -45.46
CA ILE A 34 25.50 30.95 -44.26
C ILE A 34 26.62 30.42 -43.34
N PRO A 35 27.65 31.22 -43.02
CA PRO A 35 28.71 30.79 -42.09
C PRO A 35 28.17 30.43 -40.70
N GLU A 36 28.73 29.37 -40.11
CA GLU A 36 28.28 28.85 -38.82
C GLU A 36 28.48 29.80 -37.62
N ASN A 37 29.35 30.82 -37.78
CA ASN A 37 29.77 31.74 -36.71
C ASN A 37 29.11 33.13 -36.80
N ILE A 38 27.92 33.26 -37.38
CA ILE A 38 27.22 34.54 -37.48
C ILE A 38 26.61 34.91 -36.15
N SER A 39 27.00 36.06 -35.59
CA SER A 39 26.50 36.61 -34.34
C SER A 39 25.26 37.51 -34.49
N SER A 40 24.91 37.88 -35.74
CA SER A 40 23.76 38.77 -36.05
C SER A 40 22.47 37.99 -36.24
N ARG A 41 21.37 38.52 -35.70
CA ARG A 41 20.02 37.94 -35.85
C ARG A 41 19.36 38.31 -37.17
N LYS A 42 19.84 39.34 -37.83
CA LYS A 42 19.29 39.84 -39.08
C LYS A 42 20.37 39.91 -40.14
N LEU A 43 20.12 39.30 -41.28
CA LEU A 43 20.98 39.32 -42.42
C LEU A 43 20.28 40.05 -43.54
N LYS A 44 21.02 40.93 -44.23
CA LYS A 44 20.57 41.68 -45.37
C LYS A 44 21.12 41.07 -46.64
N LEU A 45 20.29 40.73 -47.60
CA LEU A 45 20.69 40.33 -48.93
C LEU A 45 20.69 41.59 -49.84
N GLN A 46 21.80 41.91 -50.42
CA GLN A 46 21.92 42.98 -51.44
C GLN A 46 22.34 42.38 -52.78
N ILE A 47 21.73 42.82 -53.81
CA ILE A 47 22.06 42.39 -55.18
C ILE A 47 22.56 43.62 -55.94
N TRP A 48 23.74 43.47 -56.49
CA TRP A 48 24.34 44.53 -57.31
C TRP A 48 24.55 44.10 -58.77
N GLU A 49 24.40 45.04 -59.69
CA GLU A 49 24.81 44.84 -61.05
C GLU A 49 26.29 45.02 -61.12
N MET A 50 27.02 44.09 -61.74
CA MET A 50 28.46 44.14 -62.02
C MET A 50 28.70 44.30 -63.51
N LYS A 51 29.52 45.20 -63.88
CA LYS A 51 30.00 45.34 -65.26
C LYS A 51 31.53 45.46 -65.22
N ASP A 52 32.23 44.65 -66.06
CA ASP A 52 33.70 44.65 -66.18
C ASP A 52 34.38 44.54 -64.79
N GLY A 53 33.86 43.77 -63.86
CA GLY A 53 34.34 43.56 -62.49
C GLY A 53 34.12 44.74 -61.52
N ALA A 54 33.32 45.77 -61.92
CA ALA A 54 32.97 46.91 -61.08
C ALA A 54 31.48 46.97 -60.81
N VAL A 55 31.09 47.28 -59.54
CA VAL A 55 29.72 47.55 -59.20
C VAL A 55 29.22 48.79 -59.91
N VAL A 56 28.19 48.64 -60.75
CA VAL A 56 27.65 49.72 -61.58
C VAL A 56 26.37 50.32 -60.92
N GLY A 57 25.76 49.63 -60.10
CA GLY A 57 24.59 50.07 -59.35
C GLY A 57 23.94 48.99 -58.51
N GLU A 58 23.16 49.40 -57.54
CA GLU A 58 22.28 48.47 -56.76
C GLU A 58 21.05 48.20 -57.61
N VAL A 59 20.82 46.94 -57.97
CA VAL A 59 19.73 46.53 -58.90
C VAL A 59 18.39 46.52 -58.20
N SER A 60 18.12 47.35 -57.21
CA SER A 60 16.77 47.23 -56.68
C SER A 60 16.25 48.42 -55.93
N ASP A 61 15.21 48.96 -56.48
CA ASP A 61 14.18 49.75 -55.78
C ASP A 61 13.20 48.86 -54.98
N ASN A 62 13.27 47.55 -55.09
CA ASN A 62 12.38 46.58 -54.43
C ASN A 62 13.18 45.44 -53.77
N ASN A 63 14.04 45.80 -52.87
CA ASN A 63 14.76 44.83 -52.05
C ASN A 63 13.80 44.21 -51.06
N ASN A 64 13.13 43.16 -51.46
CA ASN A 64 12.50 42.25 -50.54
C ASN A 64 13.56 41.57 -49.69
N PHE A 65 13.90 42.21 -48.57
CA PHE A 65 14.75 41.59 -47.59
C PHE A 65 14.00 40.42 -46.95
N SER A 66 14.40 39.22 -47.27
CA SER A 66 14.08 38.11 -46.40
C SER A 66 14.97 38.27 -45.15
N GLU A 67 14.38 38.68 -44.06
CA GLU A 67 15.08 38.57 -42.78
C GLU A 67 15.43 37.11 -42.58
N ILE A 68 16.73 36.79 -42.62
CA ILE A 68 17.20 35.43 -42.36
C ILE A 68 17.26 35.29 -40.87
N THR A 69 16.39 34.46 -40.36
CA THR A 69 16.22 34.13 -38.96
C THR A 69 17.37 33.24 -38.48
N VAL A 70 17.71 33.34 -37.20
CA VAL A 70 18.79 32.56 -36.56
C VAL A 70 18.36 31.10 -36.32
N GLY A 71 19.22 30.16 -36.68
CA GLY A 71 18.96 28.73 -36.46
C GLY A 71 18.87 28.36 -34.98
N LEU A 72 18.05 27.38 -34.65
CA LEU A 72 17.86 26.88 -33.27
C LEU A 72 19.10 26.14 -32.72
N THR A 73 20.19 26.03 -33.45
CA THR A 73 21.42 25.31 -33.05
C THR A 73 22.05 25.87 -31.78
N ASP A 74 22.00 27.20 -31.62
CA ASP A 74 22.68 27.94 -30.54
C ASP A 74 21.80 28.22 -29.31
N LEU A 75 20.63 27.56 -29.22
CA LEU A 75 19.76 27.69 -28.06
C LEU A 75 20.31 26.92 -26.89
N GLU A 76 20.32 27.59 -25.74
CA GLU A 76 20.52 26.96 -24.44
C GLU A 76 19.21 26.46 -23.94
N ILE A 77 19.13 25.17 -23.60
CA ILE A 77 17.91 24.54 -23.12
C ILE A 77 18.19 23.87 -21.79
N SER A 78 17.33 24.13 -20.80
CA SER A 78 17.49 23.49 -19.51
C SER A 78 17.28 21.98 -19.60
N GLU A 79 18.05 21.23 -18.82
CA GLU A 79 17.91 19.77 -18.74
C GLU A 79 16.51 19.37 -18.25
N ILE A 80 15.93 18.38 -18.90
CA ILE A 80 14.68 17.80 -18.47
C ILE A 80 14.99 16.54 -17.63
N SER A 81 14.80 16.65 -16.34
CA SER A 81 14.97 15.51 -15.43
C SER A 81 14.01 14.35 -15.75
N ALA A 82 14.42 13.11 -15.43
CA ALA A 82 13.58 11.93 -15.62
C ALA A 82 12.21 12.07 -14.95
N LYS A 83 11.16 11.67 -15.66
CA LYS A 83 9.76 11.73 -15.20
C LYS A 83 9.23 10.34 -14.87
N CYS A 84 8.30 10.25 -13.94
CA CYS A 84 7.61 9.00 -13.67
C CYS A 84 6.48 8.76 -14.65
N TYR A 85 6.31 7.50 -15.06
CA TYR A 85 5.20 7.06 -15.90
C TYR A 85 3.84 7.39 -15.27
N THR A 86 2.94 7.99 -16.04
CA THR A 86 1.61 8.41 -15.57
C THR A 86 0.46 7.66 -16.24
N GLY A 87 0.73 6.99 -17.37
CA GLY A 87 -0.28 6.41 -18.25
C GLY A 87 -0.89 7.40 -19.25
N ALA A 88 -0.54 8.69 -19.15
CA ALA A 88 -0.96 9.76 -20.03
C ALA A 88 0.26 10.48 -20.62
N GLU A 89 0.03 11.42 -21.55
CA GLU A 89 1.09 12.26 -22.10
C GLU A 89 1.81 13.06 -21.00
N ILE A 90 3.13 13.05 -21.06
CA ILE A 90 4.02 13.80 -20.18
C ILE A 90 4.65 14.92 -20.99
N ARG A 91 4.38 16.15 -20.62
CA ARG A 91 4.88 17.38 -21.23
C ARG A 91 5.58 18.21 -20.16
N PRO A 92 6.86 17.91 -19.84
CA PRO A 92 7.59 18.63 -18.81
C PRO A 92 7.88 20.06 -19.25
N GLU A 93 7.90 20.97 -18.30
CA GLU A 93 8.36 22.35 -18.51
C GLU A 93 9.90 22.35 -18.62
N PHE A 94 10.42 23.21 -19.48
CA PHE A 94 11.84 23.51 -19.65
C PHE A 94 11.98 24.95 -20.14
N THR A 95 13.14 25.55 -19.93
CA THR A 95 13.45 26.91 -20.37
C THR A 95 14.31 26.86 -21.62
N VAL A 96 14.05 27.77 -22.54
CA VAL A 96 14.82 27.98 -23.76
C VAL A 96 15.36 29.39 -23.71
N THR A 97 16.67 29.55 -23.87
CA THR A 97 17.32 30.86 -23.90
C THR A 97 18.23 30.99 -25.14
N TYR A 98 18.40 32.20 -25.58
CA TYR A 98 19.36 32.55 -26.60
C TYR A 98 20.17 33.78 -26.14
N GLN A 99 21.49 33.65 -26.02
CA GLN A 99 22.39 34.71 -25.51
C GLN A 99 21.89 35.33 -24.21
N GLY A 100 21.40 34.48 -23.29
CA GLY A 100 20.87 34.88 -21.98
C GLY A 100 19.45 35.46 -21.98
N ALA A 101 18.82 35.70 -23.15
CA ALA A 101 17.43 36.13 -23.26
C ALA A 101 16.48 34.91 -23.32
N ALA A 102 15.42 34.91 -22.49
CA ALA A 102 14.42 33.85 -22.50
C ALA A 102 13.54 33.92 -23.73
N LEU A 103 13.30 32.77 -24.36
CA LEU A 103 12.39 32.63 -25.49
C LEU A 103 11.05 32.11 -25.03
N SER A 104 9.97 32.55 -25.71
CA SER A 104 8.60 32.24 -25.39
C SER A 104 8.01 31.22 -26.37
N GLN A 105 7.41 30.18 -25.81
CA GLN A 105 6.65 29.21 -26.61
C GLN A 105 5.46 29.91 -27.28
N SER A 106 5.13 29.53 -28.50
CA SER A 106 4.09 30.09 -29.38
C SER A 106 4.45 31.44 -30.04
N THR A 107 5.46 32.13 -29.57
CA THR A 107 5.97 33.37 -30.20
C THR A 107 7.27 33.12 -30.93
N ASP A 108 8.23 32.46 -30.27
CA ASP A 108 9.58 32.25 -30.77
C ASP A 108 9.79 30.80 -31.25
N TYR A 109 9.04 29.85 -30.69
CA TYR A 109 9.06 28.44 -31.07
C TYR A 109 7.78 27.70 -30.75
N THR A 110 7.54 26.59 -31.42
CA THR A 110 6.53 25.57 -31.05
C THR A 110 7.19 24.31 -30.51
N VAL A 111 6.43 23.49 -29.75
CA VAL A 111 6.88 22.20 -29.26
C VAL A 111 5.92 21.11 -29.66
N THR A 112 6.43 20.08 -30.30
CA THR A 112 5.71 18.81 -30.51
C THR A 112 6.37 17.70 -29.72
N TRP A 113 5.59 16.70 -29.34
CA TRP A 113 6.05 15.63 -28.46
C TRP A 113 5.99 14.27 -29.14
N ARG A 114 7.01 13.44 -28.95
CA ARG A 114 7.06 12.08 -29.46
C ARG A 114 7.40 11.12 -28.31
N ASN A 115 6.78 9.94 -28.32
CA ASN A 115 7.02 8.85 -27.36
C ASN A 115 6.81 9.26 -25.88
N ASN A 116 6.01 10.29 -25.61
CA ASN A 116 5.85 10.91 -24.29
C ASN A 116 4.76 10.28 -23.42
N VAL A 117 4.30 9.06 -23.76
CA VAL A 117 3.25 8.33 -23.02
C VAL A 117 3.81 7.08 -22.33
N LYS A 118 4.76 6.38 -22.95
CA LYS A 118 5.28 5.09 -22.47
C LYS A 118 6.64 5.25 -21.78
N VAL A 119 6.98 4.28 -20.96
CA VAL A 119 8.34 4.16 -20.39
C VAL A 119 9.38 4.05 -21.50
N GLY A 120 10.45 4.80 -21.38
CA GLY A 120 11.50 4.90 -22.38
C GLY A 120 11.94 6.34 -22.63
N THR A 121 12.65 6.57 -23.72
CA THR A 121 13.08 7.91 -24.13
C THR A 121 11.95 8.62 -24.88
N ALA A 122 11.55 9.76 -24.38
CA ALA A 122 10.61 10.69 -25.01
C ALA A 122 11.39 11.87 -25.63
N THR A 123 10.80 12.50 -26.64
CA THR A 123 11.43 13.61 -27.38
C THR A 123 10.48 14.79 -27.44
N ALA A 124 10.96 15.96 -27.08
CA ALA A 124 10.38 17.24 -27.41
C ALA A 124 11.06 17.78 -28.68
N VAL A 125 10.30 18.09 -29.69
CA VAL A 125 10.79 18.68 -30.94
C VAL A 125 10.39 20.14 -30.96
N LEU A 126 11.36 21.02 -30.83
CA LEU A 126 11.19 22.46 -30.96
C LEU A 126 11.25 22.83 -32.45
N THR A 127 10.33 23.63 -32.89
CA THR A 127 10.33 24.23 -34.23
C THR A 127 10.28 25.74 -34.09
N GLY A 128 11.24 26.43 -34.65
CA GLY A 128 11.36 27.89 -34.58
C GLY A 128 10.23 28.60 -35.34
N ILE A 129 9.86 29.79 -34.85
CA ILE A 129 8.88 30.69 -35.44
C ILE A 129 9.45 32.10 -35.43
N GLY A 130 8.97 32.95 -36.36
CA GLY A 130 9.37 34.36 -36.43
C GLY A 130 10.86 34.52 -36.73
N ASP A 131 11.60 35.08 -35.79
CA ASP A 131 13.05 35.33 -35.92
C ASP A 131 13.90 34.05 -35.75
N TYR A 132 13.29 32.91 -35.48
CA TYR A 132 13.98 31.64 -35.28
C TYR A 132 13.54 30.62 -36.32
N PHE A 133 14.46 29.80 -36.82
CA PHE A 133 14.16 28.76 -37.81
C PHE A 133 14.86 27.43 -37.48
N GLY A 134 14.35 26.35 -38.07
CA GLY A 134 14.87 25.00 -37.92
C GLY A 134 14.17 24.22 -36.83
N MET A 135 14.74 23.07 -36.49
CA MET A 135 14.22 22.17 -35.46
C MET A 135 15.35 21.75 -34.53
N LYS A 136 15.01 21.60 -33.25
CA LYS A 136 15.93 21.04 -32.25
C LYS A 136 15.21 20.00 -31.42
N GLU A 137 15.82 18.83 -31.27
CA GLU A 137 15.24 17.74 -30.47
C GLU A 137 15.89 17.71 -29.08
N ILE A 138 15.07 17.51 -28.08
CA ILE A 138 15.48 17.33 -26.68
C ILE A 138 14.89 16.03 -26.20
N THR A 139 15.69 15.19 -25.60
CA THR A 139 15.23 13.92 -25.05
C THR A 139 15.12 13.98 -23.53
N PHE A 140 14.16 13.25 -23.00
CA PHE A 140 14.04 12.99 -21.56
C PHE A 140 13.58 11.54 -21.33
N VAL A 141 13.80 11.03 -20.12
CA VAL A 141 13.47 9.63 -19.81
C VAL A 141 12.18 9.57 -19.03
N ILE A 142 11.27 8.69 -19.45
CA ILE A 142 10.09 8.27 -18.68
C ILE A 142 10.41 6.93 -18.04
N GLU A 143 10.33 6.85 -16.73
CA GLU A 143 10.67 5.66 -15.98
C GLU A 143 9.51 5.15 -15.13
N ASN A 144 9.52 3.87 -14.80
CA ASN A 144 8.59 3.32 -13.82
C ASN A 144 8.78 3.98 -12.46
N HIS A 145 7.73 3.95 -11.64
CA HIS A 145 7.82 4.42 -10.26
C HIS A 145 8.89 3.64 -9.49
N LYS A 146 9.77 4.35 -8.80
CA LYS A 146 10.72 3.77 -7.86
C LYS A 146 10.10 3.83 -6.46
N TRP A 147 9.55 2.72 -6.01
CA TRP A 147 8.89 2.64 -4.71
C TRP A 147 9.90 2.62 -3.56
N ASP A 148 9.52 3.18 -2.41
CA ASP A 148 10.30 3.23 -1.15
C ASP A 148 10.44 1.85 -0.47
N GLY A 149 9.89 0.81 -1.07
CA GLY A 149 9.92 -0.57 -0.61
C GLY A 149 8.60 -1.30 -0.83
N PRO A 150 8.39 -2.42 -0.14
CA PRO A 150 7.13 -3.15 -0.18
C PRO A 150 6.00 -2.32 0.45
N MET A 151 4.75 -2.69 0.14
CA MET A 151 3.56 -2.11 0.76
C MET A 151 3.64 -2.18 2.28
N LYS A 152 3.50 -1.06 2.97
CA LYS A 152 3.48 -0.93 4.44
C LYS A 152 2.04 -0.81 4.92
N THR A 153 1.68 -1.58 5.95
CA THR A 153 0.35 -1.48 6.56
C THR A 153 0.22 -0.15 7.30
N VAL A 154 -0.66 0.71 6.84
CA VAL A 154 -0.99 1.99 7.50
C VAL A 154 -2.24 1.88 8.35
N GLN A 155 -3.13 0.96 8.00
CA GLN A 155 -4.30 0.61 8.82
C GLN A 155 -4.49 -0.90 8.85
N GLU A 156 -4.48 -1.46 10.05
CA GLU A 156 -4.75 -2.88 10.26
C GLU A 156 -6.21 -3.23 9.97
N ALA A 157 -6.42 -4.33 9.25
CA ALA A 157 -7.75 -4.88 9.08
C ALA A 157 -8.31 -5.41 10.41
N THR A 158 -9.62 -5.25 10.57
CA THR A 158 -10.37 -5.82 11.70
C THR A 158 -11.54 -6.65 11.18
N ALA A 159 -12.28 -7.32 12.07
CA ALA A 159 -13.51 -8.00 11.67
C ALA A 159 -14.63 -7.02 11.24
N LEU A 160 -14.52 -5.74 11.57
CA LEU A 160 -15.54 -4.72 11.30
C LEU A 160 -15.13 -3.71 10.21
N ALA A 161 -13.82 -3.51 10.02
CA ALA A 161 -13.28 -2.53 9.08
C ALA A 161 -12.22 -3.15 8.17
N TYR A 162 -12.16 -2.66 6.93
CA TYR A 162 -11.05 -2.92 6.02
C TYR A 162 -9.77 -2.31 6.57
N GLY A 163 -8.64 -2.91 6.26
CA GLY A 163 -7.33 -2.28 6.46
C GLY A 163 -6.84 -1.62 5.17
N SER A 164 -5.66 -1.00 5.24
CA SER A 164 -4.99 -0.43 4.08
C SER A 164 -3.48 -0.57 4.18
N GLN A 165 -2.87 -0.68 3.02
CA GLN A 165 -1.42 -0.63 2.83
C GLN A 165 -1.08 0.47 1.85
N GLU A 166 0.10 1.04 1.99
CA GLU A 166 0.59 2.13 1.17
C GLU A 166 2.09 1.98 0.90
N ARG A 167 2.52 2.48 -0.26
CA ARG A 167 3.92 2.75 -0.56
C ARG A 167 4.02 4.05 -1.37
N THR A 168 5.17 4.71 -1.32
CA THR A 168 5.38 6.01 -1.94
C THR A 168 6.51 5.93 -2.96
N CYS A 169 6.31 6.55 -4.11
CA CYS A 169 7.39 6.68 -5.08
C CYS A 169 8.41 7.71 -4.60
N THR A 170 9.69 7.32 -4.53
CA THR A 170 10.79 8.18 -4.07
C THR A 170 11.14 9.32 -5.03
N ARG A 171 10.67 9.25 -6.30
CA ARG A 171 10.94 10.27 -7.32
C ARG A 171 9.84 11.33 -7.41
N CYS A 172 8.59 10.92 -7.46
CA CYS A 172 7.47 11.83 -7.72
C CYS A 172 6.47 11.96 -6.56
N GLY A 173 6.70 11.24 -5.44
CA GLY A 173 5.81 11.30 -4.28
C GLY A 173 4.46 10.59 -4.48
N LYS A 174 4.19 10.00 -5.65
CA LYS A 174 2.94 9.29 -5.90
C LYS A 174 2.77 8.17 -4.89
N LYS A 175 1.60 8.11 -4.28
CA LYS A 175 1.20 7.04 -3.36
C LYS A 175 0.43 5.96 -4.11
N GLU A 176 0.77 4.72 -3.83
CA GLU A 176 -0.02 3.54 -4.22
C GLU A 176 -0.65 2.96 -2.97
N THR A 177 -1.96 2.74 -3.00
CA THR A 177 -2.73 2.22 -1.87
C THR A 177 -3.37 0.89 -2.24
N ASN A 178 -3.39 -0.04 -1.29
CA ASN A 178 -4.08 -1.31 -1.42
C ASN A 178 -4.99 -1.54 -0.21
N GLN A 179 -6.22 -1.98 -0.46
CA GLN A 179 -7.18 -2.29 0.59
C GLN A 179 -6.99 -3.72 1.08
N LEU A 180 -6.85 -3.90 2.39
CA LEU A 180 -6.83 -5.20 3.05
C LEU A 180 -8.24 -5.64 3.42
N ALA A 181 -8.59 -6.87 3.08
CA ALA A 181 -9.89 -7.45 3.40
C ALA A 181 -10.14 -7.49 4.92
N LYS A 182 -11.39 -7.35 5.32
CA LYS A 182 -11.80 -7.56 6.72
C LYS A 182 -11.41 -8.94 7.22
N LEU A 183 -11.03 -9.03 8.49
CA LEU A 183 -10.72 -10.30 9.11
C LEU A 183 -11.99 -11.16 9.21
N ARG A 184 -11.84 -12.46 8.99
CA ARG A 184 -12.93 -13.41 9.24
C ARG A 184 -13.31 -13.38 10.71
N PRO A 185 -14.60 -13.24 11.05
CA PRO A 185 -15.07 -13.31 12.44
C PRO A 185 -14.79 -14.70 13.03
N THR A 186 -14.27 -14.73 14.25
CA THR A 186 -13.98 -15.96 15.00
C THR A 186 -14.51 -15.87 16.40
N MET A 187 -14.85 -17.02 16.98
CA MET A 187 -15.31 -17.14 18.37
C MET A 187 -15.09 -18.57 18.87
N SER A 188 -14.44 -18.70 19.99
CA SER A 188 -14.32 -19.96 20.72
C SER A 188 -15.08 -19.88 22.03
N VAL A 189 -15.64 -21.00 22.45
CA VAL A 189 -16.33 -21.14 23.73
C VAL A 189 -15.80 -22.38 24.44
N ASN A 190 -15.68 -22.32 25.77
CA ASN A 190 -15.19 -23.43 26.56
C ASN A 190 -16.26 -24.58 26.77
N ALA A 191 -17.51 -24.36 26.34
CA ALA A 191 -18.52 -25.40 26.32
C ALA A 191 -19.57 -25.15 25.23
N SER A 192 -19.91 -26.15 24.43
CA SER A 192 -20.97 -26.11 23.42
C SER A 192 -22.35 -26.49 24.02
N SER A 193 -22.35 -27.09 25.21
CA SER A 193 -23.53 -27.44 25.95
C SER A 193 -23.37 -27.19 27.45
N ILE A 194 -24.47 -26.81 28.10
CA ILE A 194 -24.53 -26.51 29.52
C ILE A 194 -25.69 -27.26 30.13
N VAL A 195 -25.51 -27.86 31.30
CA VAL A 195 -26.55 -28.45 32.11
C VAL A 195 -26.71 -27.64 33.41
N LEU A 196 -27.90 -27.21 33.74
CA LEU A 196 -28.17 -26.47 34.97
C LEU A 196 -29.28 -27.19 35.80
N ARG A 197 -29.17 -27.12 37.13
CA ARG A 197 -30.28 -27.42 38.00
C ARG A 197 -31.29 -26.26 37.95
N ARG A 198 -32.54 -26.52 38.15
CA ARG A 198 -33.59 -25.49 38.31
C ARG A 198 -33.15 -24.41 39.29
N GLY A 199 -33.25 -23.13 38.92
CA GLY A 199 -32.82 -21.98 39.70
C GLY A 199 -31.32 -21.72 39.73
N GLN A 200 -30.47 -22.63 39.25
CA GLN A 200 -29.02 -22.46 39.20
C GLN A 200 -28.62 -21.38 38.19
N SER A 201 -27.59 -20.59 38.51
CA SER A 201 -26.97 -19.67 37.58
C SER A 201 -25.51 -20.01 37.37
N THR A 202 -24.94 -19.57 36.25
CA THR A 202 -23.51 -19.74 35.90
C THR A 202 -22.97 -18.56 35.12
N THR A 203 -21.68 -18.23 35.39
CA THR A 203 -20.82 -17.32 34.60
C THR A 203 -19.61 -18.06 34.06
N LYS A 204 -19.59 -19.39 34.15
CA LYS A 204 -18.48 -20.24 33.76
C LYS A 204 -18.35 -20.43 32.26
N LEU A 205 -19.36 -20.03 31.44
CA LEU A 205 -19.22 -20.00 30.00
C LEU A 205 -18.31 -18.84 29.62
N LYS A 206 -17.18 -19.15 29.02
CA LYS A 206 -16.21 -18.16 28.58
C LYS A 206 -16.17 -18.10 27.06
N VAL A 207 -16.10 -16.89 26.54
CA VAL A 207 -15.93 -16.61 25.13
C VAL A 207 -14.51 -16.06 24.93
N THR A 208 -13.78 -16.61 23.96
CA THR A 208 -12.39 -16.25 23.65
C THR A 208 -12.17 -16.33 22.13
N GLY A 209 -10.98 -15.95 21.66
CA GLY A 209 -10.60 -16.10 20.24
C GLY A 209 -11.44 -15.25 19.30
N LEU A 210 -11.84 -14.06 19.72
CA LEU A 210 -12.49 -13.10 18.84
C LEU A 210 -11.45 -12.51 17.89
N ALA A 211 -11.84 -12.33 16.63
CA ALA A 211 -11.02 -11.63 15.67
C ALA A 211 -10.79 -10.17 16.11
N LYS A 212 -9.66 -9.59 15.71
CA LYS A 212 -9.29 -8.22 16.07
C LYS A 212 -10.44 -7.23 15.76
N GLY A 213 -10.77 -6.38 16.71
CA GLY A 213 -11.82 -5.37 16.60
C GLY A 213 -13.25 -5.89 16.79
N ASP A 214 -13.47 -7.22 16.89
CA ASP A 214 -14.81 -7.76 17.12
C ASP A 214 -15.12 -7.85 18.62
N ARG A 215 -16.40 -7.83 18.94
CA ARG A 215 -16.90 -7.92 20.32
C ARG A 215 -18.29 -8.50 20.37
N ILE A 216 -18.65 -9.01 21.53
CA ILE A 216 -20.01 -9.52 21.75
C ILE A 216 -20.99 -8.35 21.67
N ALA A 217 -21.97 -8.47 20.79
CA ALA A 217 -23.08 -7.53 20.64
C ALA A 217 -24.25 -7.89 21.51
N SER A 218 -24.60 -9.19 21.61
CA SER A 218 -25.76 -9.61 22.40
C SER A 218 -25.69 -11.08 22.81
N TRP A 219 -26.46 -11.37 23.87
CA TRP A 219 -26.79 -12.69 24.33
C TRP A 219 -28.32 -12.85 24.29
N THR A 220 -28.80 -13.91 23.68
CA THR A 220 -30.23 -14.18 23.59
C THR A 220 -30.56 -15.63 24.01
N SER A 221 -31.75 -15.86 24.50
CA SER A 221 -32.26 -17.18 24.80
C SER A 221 -33.48 -17.48 23.92
N SER A 222 -33.51 -18.67 23.34
CA SER A 222 -34.65 -19.14 22.55
C SER A 222 -35.91 -19.34 23.39
N ASN A 223 -35.78 -19.52 24.71
CA ASN A 223 -36.92 -19.69 25.63
C ASN A 223 -36.59 -19.14 27.03
N LYS A 224 -37.05 -17.91 27.29
CA LYS A 224 -36.84 -17.22 28.57
C LYS A 224 -37.56 -17.88 29.74
N LYS A 225 -38.63 -18.67 29.48
CA LYS A 225 -39.35 -19.47 30.53
C LYS A 225 -38.51 -20.65 31.04
N ILE A 226 -37.46 -21.07 30.29
CA ILE A 226 -36.54 -22.15 30.69
C ILE A 226 -35.19 -21.58 31.14
N VAL A 227 -34.62 -20.63 30.35
CA VAL A 227 -33.29 -20.05 30.58
C VAL A 227 -33.31 -18.56 30.27
N ASN A 228 -32.83 -17.75 31.20
CA ASN A 228 -32.53 -16.34 30.97
C ASN A 228 -31.01 -16.15 30.86
N VAL A 229 -30.59 -15.21 30.04
CA VAL A 229 -29.20 -14.75 29.93
C VAL A 229 -29.18 -13.23 29.94
N ASN A 230 -28.26 -12.62 30.67
CA ASN A 230 -28.10 -11.17 30.68
C ASN A 230 -26.98 -10.71 29.72
N SER A 231 -26.80 -9.40 29.60
CA SER A 231 -25.77 -8.78 28.71
C SER A 231 -24.32 -9.18 29.06
N SER A 232 -24.03 -9.52 30.30
CA SER A 232 -22.72 -10.00 30.75
C SER A 232 -22.51 -11.50 30.56
N GLY A 233 -23.44 -12.21 29.93
CA GLY A 233 -23.37 -13.66 29.71
C GLY A 233 -23.66 -14.54 30.93
N LYS A 234 -24.22 -13.99 32.02
CA LYS A 234 -24.69 -14.78 33.14
C LYS A 234 -25.97 -15.53 32.75
N ILE A 235 -25.92 -16.86 32.74
CA ILE A 235 -27.01 -17.75 32.38
C ILE A 235 -27.70 -18.21 33.66
N LYS A 236 -29.02 -18.04 33.74
CA LYS A 236 -29.86 -18.44 34.90
C LYS A 236 -30.98 -19.40 34.46
N ALA A 237 -31.02 -20.58 35.03
CA ALA A 237 -32.11 -21.53 34.84
C ALA A 237 -33.37 -21.07 35.58
N ALA A 238 -34.50 -21.18 34.93
CA ALA A 238 -35.79 -20.93 35.56
C ALA A 238 -36.23 -22.12 36.50
N LYS A 239 -37.37 -22.00 37.16
CA LYS A 239 -37.95 -23.09 37.99
C LYS A 239 -38.51 -24.25 37.14
N LYS A 240 -38.79 -24.01 35.84
CA LYS A 240 -39.25 -25.03 34.89
C LYS A 240 -38.07 -25.75 34.24
N GLY A 241 -38.13 -27.08 34.15
CA GLY A 241 -37.17 -27.89 33.42
C GLY A 241 -37.39 -27.85 31.92
N GLY A 242 -36.37 -28.19 31.13
CA GLY A 242 -36.46 -28.23 29.67
C GLY A 242 -35.16 -27.91 28.97
N LYS A 243 -35.22 -27.64 27.67
CA LYS A 243 -34.09 -27.25 26.83
C LYS A 243 -34.33 -25.87 26.28
N ALA A 244 -33.27 -25.08 26.15
CA ALA A 244 -33.23 -23.80 25.44
C ALA A 244 -31.87 -23.63 24.80
N THR A 245 -31.80 -22.76 23.78
CA THR A 245 -30.53 -22.38 23.13
C THR A 245 -30.18 -20.97 23.54
N VAL A 246 -28.98 -20.79 24.07
CA VAL A 246 -28.40 -19.47 24.25
C VAL A 246 -27.56 -19.14 23.00
N THR A 247 -27.84 -18.01 22.34
CA THR A 247 -27.13 -17.54 21.19
C THR A 247 -26.29 -16.33 21.58
N ILE A 248 -25.01 -16.39 21.23
CA ILE A 248 -24.06 -15.30 21.36
C ILE A 248 -23.92 -14.70 19.97
N THR A 249 -24.14 -13.39 19.85
CA THR A 249 -23.97 -12.67 18.57
C THR A 249 -22.86 -11.65 18.72
N LEU A 250 -21.91 -11.65 17.77
CA LEU A 250 -20.83 -10.65 17.67
C LEU A 250 -21.31 -9.42 16.87
N ARG A 251 -20.58 -8.32 16.97
CA ARG A 251 -20.86 -7.13 16.15
C ARG A 251 -20.71 -7.38 14.65
N SER A 252 -19.81 -8.27 14.25
CA SER A 252 -19.67 -8.74 12.87
C SER A 252 -20.87 -9.55 12.35
N GLY A 253 -21.86 -9.82 13.20
CA GLY A 253 -23.01 -10.67 12.89
C GLY A 253 -22.76 -12.17 13.09
N TYR A 254 -21.53 -12.59 13.39
CA TYR A 254 -21.21 -13.99 13.64
C TYR A 254 -21.93 -14.50 14.89
N LYS A 255 -22.49 -15.70 14.81
CA LYS A 255 -23.34 -16.29 15.87
C LYS A 255 -22.79 -17.63 16.33
N LYS A 256 -22.84 -17.87 17.64
CA LYS A 256 -22.55 -19.17 18.26
C LYS A 256 -23.74 -19.59 19.13
N LYS A 257 -24.22 -20.82 18.94
CA LYS A 257 -25.33 -21.40 19.67
C LYS A 257 -24.82 -22.36 20.75
N ILE A 258 -25.31 -22.24 21.95
CA ILE A 258 -25.00 -23.08 23.13
C ILE A 258 -26.30 -23.78 23.59
N SER A 259 -26.28 -25.10 23.58
CA SER A 259 -27.42 -25.87 24.09
C SER A 259 -27.47 -25.83 25.63
N VAL A 260 -28.59 -25.48 26.22
CA VAL A 260 -28.77 -25.43 27.67
C VAL A 260 -29.91 -26.37 28.08
N LYS A 261 -29.58 -27.36 28.93
CA LYS A 261 -30.56 -28.27 29.54
C LYS A 261 -30.76 -27.90 30.98
N VAL A 262 -32.04 -27.72 31.41
CA VAL A 262 -32.41 -27.48 32.80
C VAL A 262 -33.10 -28.72 33.36
N GLN A 263 -32.57 -29.24 34.47
CA GLN A 263 -33.05 -30.46 35.13
C GLN A 263 -33.41 -30.22 36.61
N LYS A 264 -34.20 -31.11 37.22
CA LYS A 264 -34.61 -31.06 38.63
C LYS A 264 -33.42 -31.41 39.56
N THR A 265 -32.63 -32.41 39.19
CA THR A 265 -31.55 -32.97 40.02
C THR A 265 -30.27 -32.11 39.92
N ALA A 266 -29.39 -32.24 40.92
CA ALA A 266 -28.06 -31.59 40.91
C ALA A 266 -27.23 -32.02 39.68
N VAL A 267 -26.44 -31.11 39.17
CA VAL A 267 -25.54 -31.37 38.03
C VAL A 267 -24.31 -32.13 38.56
N LYS A 268 -24.23 -33.42 38.22
CA LYS A 268 -23.12 -34.29 38.62
C LYS A 268 -21.97 -34.17 37.61
N THR A 269 -20.75 -34.37 38.08
CA THR A 269 -19.58 -34.48 37.24
C THR A 269 -19.63 -35.76 36.40
N THR A 270 -19.44 -35.63 35.10
CA THR A 270 -19.38 -36.77 34.16
C THR A 270 -17.95 -37.02 33.63
N LYS A 271 -17.09 -36.00 33.69
CA LYS A 271 -15.71 -36.11 33.18
C LYS A 271 -14.77 -35.11 33.86
N ILE A 272 -13.51 -35.53 34.07
CA ILE A 272 -12.38 -34.66 34.48
C ILE A 272 -11.39 -34.64 33.35
N ARG A 273 -11.04 -33.44 32.83
CA ARG A 273 -10.04 -33.19 31.80
C ARG A 273 -8.88 -32.40 32.39
N GLY A 274 -7.83 -32.09 31.59
CA GLY A 274 -6.69 -31.26 32.01
C GLY A 274 -5.69 -31.95 32.92
N ILE A 275 -5.87 -33.25 33.23
CA ILE A 275 -4.96 -34.03 34.10
C ILE A 275 -4.14 -34.99 33.21
N GLN A 276 -2.83 -34.80 33.20
CA GLN A 276 -1.88 -35.68 32.50
C GLN A 276 -1.84 -37.05 33.17
N LYS A 277 -1.64 -38.11 32.37
CA LYS A 277 -1.50 -39.49 32.90
C LYS A 277 -0.19 -39.68 33.70
N LYS A 278 0.90 -39.02 33.27
CA LYS A 278 2.23 -39.09 33.86
C LYS A 278 2.85 -37.71 33.91
N LEU A 279 3.62 -37.41 34.95
CA LEU A 279 4.34 -36.14 35.12
C LEU A 279 5.63 -36.39 35.86
N THR A 280 6.74 -35.86 35.38
CA THR A 280 8.04 -35.90 36.06
C THR A 280 8.35 -34.54 36.69
N ILE A 281 8.67 -34.51 37.98
CA ILE A 281 8.95 -33.27 38.70
C ILE A 281 10.30 -33.44 39.39
N ARG A 282 11.18 -32.46 39.29
CA ARG A 282 12.46 -32.43 40.03
C ARG A 282 12.19 -32.28 41.55
N ARG A 283 12.98 -32.93 42.38
CA ARG A 283 12.88 -32.78 43.83
C ARG A 283 12.85 -31.30 44.25
N LYS A 284 12.07 -30.97 45.26
CA LYS A 284 11.80 -29.61 45.80
C LYS A 284 11.03 -28.67 44.82
N LYS A 285 10.69 -29.10 43.60
CA LYS A 285 9.87 -28.33 42.69
C LYS A 285 8.38 -28.69 42.84
N SER A 286 7.51 -27.82 42.35
CA SER A 286 6.06 -28.02 42.39
C SER A 286 5.42 -27.86 41.02
N TYR A 287 4.27 -28.46 40.86
CA TYR A 287 3.44 -28.38 39.66
C TYR A 287 1.96 -28.20 40.04
N MET A 288 1.23 -27.35 39.30
CA MET A 288 -0.19 -27.13 39.56
C MET A 288 -1.05 -28.02 38.65
N LEU A 289 -1.79 -28.94 39.25
CA LEU A 289 -2.84 -29.68 38.55
C LEU A 289 -4.10 -28.81 38.47
N VAL A 290 -4.56 -28.52 37.26
CA VAL A 290 -5.75 -27.72 37.00
C VAL A 290 -6.80 -28.61 36.34
N PRO A 291 -7.68 -29.30 37.12
CA PRO A 291 -8.71 -30.12 36.54
C PRO A 291 -9.83 -29.28 35.93
N GLU A 292 -10.22 -29.62 34.73
CA GLU A 292 -11.41 -29.12 34.06
C GLU A 292 -12.58 -30.11 34.34
N ILE A 293 -13.58 -29.64 35.04
CA ILE A 293 -14.76 -30.44 35.41
C ILE A 293 -15.88 -30.28 34.40
N LEU A 294 -16.38 -31.37 33.88
CA LEU A 294 -17.50 -31.37 32.95
C LEU A 294 -18.73 -32.11 33.52
N PRO A 295 -19.94 -31.60 33.31
CA PRO A 295 -20.27 -30.26 32.79
C PRO A 295 -19.66 -29.14 33.62
N ILE A 296 -19.31 -28.01 32.99
CA ILE A 296 -18.64 -26.85 33.64
C ILE A 296 -19.47 -26.27 34.81
N THR A 297 -20.73 -26.62 34.88
CA THR A 297 -21.74 -26.19 35.88
C THR A 297 -21.89 -27.15 37.04
N SER A 298 -21.16 -28.26 37.05
CA SER A 298 -21.09 -29.12 38.24
C SER A 298 -20.59 -28.32 39.45
N LEU A 299 -21.26 -28.55 40.60
CA LEU A 299 -20.90 -27.95 41.89
C LEU A 299 -20.23 -28.98 42.82
N GLU A 300 -19.95 -30.20 42.31
CA GLU A 300 -19.27 -31.21 43.11
C GLU A 300 -17.86 -30.77 43.44
N LYS A 301 -17.50 -30.92 44.73
CA LYS A 301 -16.15 -30.55 45.26
C LYS A 301 -15.07 -31.40 44.61
N VAL A 302 -14.05 -30.72 44.11
CA VAL A 302 -12.82 -31.39 43.64
C VAL A 302 -11.91 -31.66 44.82
N THR A 303 -11.42 -32.88 44.92
CA THR A 303 -10.48 -33.32 45.98
C THR A 303 -9.25 -33.94 45.35
N PHE A 304 -8.12 -33.79 46.01
CA PHE A 304 -6.81 -34.33 45.61
C PHE A 304 -6.25 -35.20 46.72
N THR A 305 -5.73 -36.37 46.36
CA THR A 305 -5.08 -37.26 47.30
C THR A 305 -3.78 -37.79 46.71
N SER A 306 -2.76 -38.00 47.53
CA SER A 306 -1.49 -38.64 47.13
C SER A 306 -1.42 -40.05 47.70
N SER A 307 -1.01 -41.01 46.87
CA SER A 307 -0.75 -42.39 47.33
C SER A 307 0.50 -42.52 48.19
N ASN A 308 1.43 -41.57 48.07
CA ASN A 308 2.68 -41.54 48.85
C ASN A 308 3.11 -40.10 49.14
N LYS A 309 2.74 -39.61 50.32
CA LYS A 309 3.04 -38.24 50.77
C LYS A 309 4.53 -38.01 51.05
N LYS A 310 5.35 -39.09 51.28
CA LYS A 310 6.78 -39.01 51.45
C LYS A 310 7.47 -38.65 50.13
N VAL A 311 6.91 -39.09 48.97
CA VAL A 311 7.44 -38.81 47.63
C VAL A 311 6.87 -37.49 47.08
N ALA A 312 5.54 -37.32 47.10
CA ALA A 312 4.91 -36.12 46.62
C ALA A 312 3.63 -35.79 47.42
N THR A 313 3.46 -34.55 47.84
CA THR A 313 2.24 -34.04 48.48
C THR A 313 1.41 -33.27 47.49
N VAL A 314 0.09 -33.14 47.75
CA VAL A 314 -0.82 -32.29 46.97
C VAL A 314 -1.68 -31.50 47.93
N THR A 315 -1.90 -30.20 47.61
CA THR A 315 -2.81 -29.33 48.35
C THR A 315 -4.24 -29.45 47.86
N ALA A 316 -5.21 -28.97 48.63
CA ALA A 316 -6.59 -28.90 48.24
C ALA A 316 -6.85 -28.06 46.92
N LYS A 317 -5.92 -27.17 46.59
CA LYS A 317 -5.91 -26.37 45.35
C LYS A 317 -5.22 -27.04 44.14
N GLY A 318 -4.67 -28.28 44.35
CA GLY A 318 -4.02 -29.04 43.27
C GLY A 318 -2.52 -28.79 43.10
N LYS A 319 -1.84 -28.03 44.00
CA LYS A 319 -0.39 -27.85 43.95
C LYS A 319 0.27 -29.13 44.44
N VAL A 320 0.93 -29.83 43.53
CA VAL A 320 1.77 -31.00 43.81
C VAL A 320 3.19 -30.55 44.14
N THR A 321 3.77 -31.00 45.24
CA THR A 321 5.17 -30.70 45.62
C THR A 321 5.95 -32.00 45.70
N ALA A 322 7.05 -32.09 44.96
CA ALA A 322 7.97 -33.22 44.92
C ALA A 322 8.93 -33.18 46.13
N LYS A 323 8.89 -34.19 46.99
CA LYS A 323 9.69 -34.23 48.24
C LYS A 323 10.89 -35.14 48.14
N LYS A 324 10.72 -36.41 47.77
CA LYS A 324 11.78 -37.42 47.72
C LYS A 324 11.73 -38.19 46.42
N LYS A 325 12.89 -38.61 45.89
CA LYS A 325 13.00 -39.46 44.70
C LYS A 325 12.10 -40.70 44.85
N GLY A 326 11.35 -41.00 43.74
CA GLY A 326 10.43 -42.12 43.71
C GLY A 326 9.16 -41.82 42.92
N THR A 327 8.12 -42.61 43.10
CA THR A 327 6.85 -42.47 42.42
C THR A 327 5.70 -42.33 43.40
N ALA A 328 4.70 -41.48 43.06
CA ALA A 328 3.45 -41.33 43.73
C ALA A 328 2.30 -41.18 42.73
N VAL A 329 1.10 -41.56 43.06
CA VAL A 329 -0.08 -41.35 42.24
C VAL A 329 -0.95 -40.26 42.91
N ILE A 330 -1.12 -39.15 42.20
CA ILE A 330 -2.11 -38.15 42.63
C ILE A 330 -3.46 -38.51 42.00
N THR A 331 -4.44 -38.69 42.84
CA THR A 331 -5.84 -38.91 42.40
C THR A 331 -6.67 -37.63 42.59
N VAL A 332 -7.25 -37.19 41.50
CA VAL A 332 -8.21 -36.08 41.42
C VAL A 332 -9.60 -36.67 41.38
N LYS A 333 -10.49 -36.29 42.30
CA LYS A 333 -11.86 -36.80 42.39
C LYS A 333 -12.86 -35.61 42.38
N ALA A 334 -13.93 -35.76 41.63
CA ALA A 334 -15.14 -34.89 41.70
C ALA A 334 -16.39 -35.75 41.60
N GLY A 335 -17.19 -35.78 42.64
CA GLY A 335 -18.31 -36.72 42.78
C GLY A 335 -17.82 -38.17 42.70
N ARG A 336 -18.37 -38.94 41.73
CA ARG A 336 -17.96 -40.34 41.50
C ARG A 336 -16.79 -40.45 40.51
N ILE A 337 -16.45 -39.40 39.78
CA ILE A 337 -15.41 -39.43 38.76
C ILE A 337 -14.04 -39.25 39.39
N ARG A 338 -13.07 -40.06 38.92
CA ARG A 338 -11.70 -40.04 39.38
C ARG A 338 -10.76 -39.95 38.17
N LYS A 339 -9.64 -39.19 38.29
CA LYS A 339 -8.56 -39.15 37.33
C LYS A 339 -7.24 -39.30 38.10
N ARG A 340 -6.33 -40.11 37.59
CA ARG A 340 -5.03 -40.38 38.22
C ARG A 340 -3.91 -39.79 37.39
N CYS A 341 -2.89 -39.24 38.09
CA CYS A 341 -1.66 -38.77 37.51
C CYS A 341 -0.47 -39.45 38.25
N LYS A 342 0.33 -40.21 37.53
CA LYS A 342 1.57 -40.82 38.10
C LYS A 342 2.65 -39.72 38.12
N ILE A 343 3.12 -39.38 39.30
CA ILE A 343 4.21 -38.44 39.51
C ILE A 343 5.50 -39.25 39.71
N THR A 344 6.50 -38.93 38.90
CA THR A 344 7.86 -39.42 39.08
C THR A 344 8.74 -38.27 39.58
N VAL A 345 9.36 -38.43 40.73
CA VAL A 345 10.27 -37.43 41.29
C VAL A 345 11.70 -37.88 41.01
N ARG A 346 12.47 -37.02 40.39
CA ARG A 346 13.92 -37.20 40.08
C ARG A 346 14.77 -36.22 40.87
#